data_36e0cab2d26bf499744440a97285442b
#
_entry.id   36e0cab2d26bf499744440a97285442b
#
_cell.length_a   1.000
_cell.length_b   1.000
_cell.length_c   1.000
_cell.angle_alpha   90.00
_cell.angle_beta   90.00
_cell.angle_gamma   90.00
#
_symmetry.space_group_name_H-M   'P 1'
#
loop_
_entity.id
_entity.type
_entity.pdbx_description
1 polymer ?
#
loop_
_entity_poly.entity_id
_entity_poly.type
_entity_poly.pdbx_seq_one_letter_code
_entity_poly.pdbx_strand_id
1 'polypeptide(L)'
;MTGAGSGLGRATAIRLASEGARVGCLDLARDSAAHTAAAIGDSGGSARAYEVDVSDPASVHSAVAASVKELGRPSVLVNCAGIGKFANSHEMSFEDWSRIIAVNLTGSFLMSQAVLPYLLKDGGNIVNIASNAGLMGQPYSAAYCASKGGVVQLTRALADEYINRGIRVNAVAPGGIATPLQQAFRLPQDADPKAIRKLMSPLGNAQPEEVAALIAFVASDEARYMTGSIVSIDGGLTI
;
A
#
# COMPACT_ATOMS: atom_id res chain seq x y z
N MET A 1 -8.29 -4.21 3.14
CA MET A 1 -7.17 -3.53 2.49
C MET A 1 -7.32 -2.03 2.66
N THR A 2 -6.24 -1.27 2.84
CA THR A 2 -6.24 0.19 3.04
C THR A 2 -6.05 0.95 1.72
N GLY A 3 -6.51 2.20 1.65
CA GLY A 3 -6.47 3.02 0.43
C GLY A 3 -7.38 2.50 -0.68
N ALA A 4 -8.45 1.78 -0.32
CA ALA A 4 -9.31 1.10 -1.27
C ALA A 4 -10.26 2.01 -2.05
N GLY A 5 -10.33 3.30 -1.71
CA GLY A 5 -11.25 4.24 -2.34
C GLY A 5 -10.82 4.69 -3.74
N SER A 6 -9.52 4.59 -4.10
CA SER A 6 -9.03 5.10 -5.39
C SER A 6 -7.79 4.36 -5.89
N GLY A 7 -7.40 4.65 -7.13
CA GLY A 7 -6.14 4.25 -7.75
C GLY A 7 -5.80 2.77 -7.57
N LEU A 8 -4.57 2.50 -7.14
CA LEU A 8 -4.07 1.13 -6.96
C LEU A 8 -4.88 0.34 -5.94
N GLY A 9 -5.29 0.97 -4.81
CA GLY A 9 -6.07 0.31 -3.79
C GLY A 9 -7.43 -0.16 -4.30
N ARG A 10 -8.13 0.70 -5.06
CA ARG A 10 -9.41 0.33 -5.70
C ARG A 10 -9.22 -0.82 -6.70
N ALA A 11 -8.24 -0.72 -7.60
CA ALA A 11 -7.98 -1.76 -8.60
C ALA A 11 -7.63 -3.10 -7.93
N THR A 12 -6.81 -3.08 -6.85
CA THR A 12 -6.47 -4.27 -6.08
C THR A 12 -7.68 -4.86 -5.36
N ALA A 13 -8.54 -4.03 -4.75
CA ALA A 13 -9.76 -4.51 -4.09
C ALA A 13 -10.69 -5.23 -5.07
N ILE A 14 -10.91 -4.65 -6.25
CA ILE A 14 -11.71 -5.24 -7.32
C ILE A 14 -11.07 -6.56 -7.79
N ARG A 15 -9.76 -6.58 -8.02
CA ARG A 15 -9.05 -7.77 -8.45
C ARG A 15 -9.16 -8.91 -7.43
N LEU A 16 -8.90 -8.67 -6.16
CA LEU A 16 -9.03 -9.68 -5.11
C LEU A 16 -10.45 -10.22 -5.00
N ALA A 17 -11.44 -9.35 -5.11
CA ALA A 17 -12.85 -9.78 -5.08
C ALA A 17 -13.23 -10.63 -6.29
N SER A 18 -12.71 -10.34 -7.49
CA SER A 18 -12.93 -11.15 -8.69
C SER A 18 -12.32 -12.57 -8.60
N GLU A 19 -11.33 -12.75 -7.72
CA GLU A 19 -10.73 -14.05 -7.39
C GLU A 19 -11.41 -14.73 -6.18
N GLY A 20 -12.57 -14.22 -5.74
CA GLY A 20 -13.41 -14.81 -4.70
C GLY A 20 -13.15 -14.33 -3.28
N ALA A 21 -12.28 -13.36 -3.06
CA ALA A 21 -12.04 -12.81 -1.74
C ALA A 21 -13.23 -11.96 -1.25
N ARG A 22 -13.54 -12.05 0.06
CA ARG A 22 -14.39 -11.04 0.73
C ARG A 22 -13.51 -9.87 1.16
N VAL A 23 -13.77 -8.68 0.63
CA VAL A 23 -12.87 -7.54 0.76
C VAL A 23 -13.40 -6.48 1.73
N GLY A 24 -12.65 -6.18 2.78
CA GLY A 24 -12.81 -4.95 3.55
C GLY A 24 -12.13 -3.79 2.81
N CYS A 25 -12.91 -2.87 2.25
CA CYS A 25 -12.43 -1.65 1.61
C CYS A 25 -12.28 -0.56 2.68
N LEU A 26 -11.04 -0.30 3.12
CA LEU A 26 -10.73 0.69 4.14
C LEU A 26 -10.11 1.92 3.49
N ASP A 27 -10.64 3.11 3.78
CA ASP A 27 -10.13 4.39 3.26
C ASP A 27 -10.46 5.53 4.24
N LEU A 28 -9.70 6.62 4.19
CA LEU A 28 -10.01 7.86 4.92
C LEU A 28 -11.33 8.46 4.41
N ALA A 29 -11.55 8.40 3.09
CA ALA A 29 -12.78 8.81 2.43
C ALA A 29 -13.76 7.63 2.36
N ARG A 30 -14.64 7.50 3.36
CA ARG A 30 -15.62 6.41 3.46
C ARG A 30 -16.48 6.26 2.19
N ASP A 31 -16.91 7.36 1.60
CA ASP A 31 -17.74 7.33 0.39
C ASP A 31 -17.00 6.74 -0.81
N SER A 32 -15.69 7.05 -0.94
CA SER A 32 -14.86 6.45 -1.99
C SER A 32 -14.70 4.94 -1.80
N ALA A 33 -14.49 4.49 -0.56
CA ALA A 33 -14.46 3.06 -0.22
C ALA A 33 -15.83 2.39 -0.50
N ALA A 34 -16.94 3.08 -0.22
CA ALA A 34 -18.29 2.59 -0.48
C ALA A 34 -18.56 2.43 -1.98
N HIS A 35 -18.11 3.36 -2.82
CA HIS A 35 -18.18 3.22 -4.28
C HIS A 35 -17.40 2.01 -4.79
N THR A 36 -16.22 1.73 -4.21
CA THR A 36 -15.45 0.54 -4.56
C THR A 36 -16.18 -0.74 -4.13
N ALA A 37 -16.73 -0.76 -2.92
CA ALA A 37 -17.47 -1.91 -2.42
C ALA A 37 -18.75 -2.17 -3.24
N ALA A 38 -19.45 -1.12 -3.67
CA ALA A 38 -20.61 -1.23 -4.56
C ALA A 38 -20.22 -1.83 -5.92
N ALA A 39 -19.17 -1.31 -6.56
CA ALA A 39 -18.67 -1.84 -7.84
C ALA A 39 -18.30 -3.33 -7.76
N ILE A 40 -17.73 -3.78 -6.63
CA ILE A 40 -17.47 -5.19 -6.37
C ILE A 40 -18.80 -5.97 -6.26
N GLY A 41 -19.79 -5.43 -5.55
CA GLY A 41 -21.12 -6.06 -5.42
C GLY A 41 -21.84 -6.19 -6.75
N ASP A 42 -21.82 -5.13 -7.57
CA ASP A 42 -22.42 -5.12 -8.92
C ASP A 42 -21.80 -6.17 -9.85
N SER A 43 -20.54 -6.53 -9.60
CA SER A 43 -19.83 -7.60 -10.31
C SER A 43 -20.01 -8.99 -9.67
N GLY A 44 -20.89 -9.14 -8.68
CA GLY A 44 -21.15 -10.41 -7.99
C GLY A 44 -20.18 -10.77 -6.89
N GLY A 45 -19.23 -9.89 -6.54
CA GLY A 45 -18.28 -10.08 -5.46
C GLY A 45 -18.83 -9.66 -4.09
N SER A 46 -18.03 -9.81 -3.03
CA SER A 46 -18.39 -9.45 -1.66
C SER A 46 -17.42 -8.44 -1.07
N ALA A 47 -17.92 -7.26 -0.73
CA ALA A 47 -17.12 -6.23 -0.09
C ALA A 47 -17.92 -5.40 0.92
N ARG A 48 -17.23 -4.75 1.87
CA ARG A 48 -17.77 -3.77 2.81
C ARG A 48 -16.80 -2.60 2.93
N ALA A 49 -17.36 -1.40 3.11
CA ALA A 49 -16.59 -0.18 3.25
C ALA A 49 -16.46 0.26 4.70
N TYR A 50 -15.25 0.65 5.08
CA TYR A 50 -14.93 1.17 6.42
C TYR A 50 -14.11 2.44 6.30
N GLU A 51 -14.43 3.43 7.14
CA GLU A 51 -13.59 4.61 7.31
C GLU A 51 -12.39 4.27 8.18
N VAL A 52 -11.20 4.72 7.78
CA VAL A 52 -9.99 4.59 8.58
C VAL A 52 -8.99 5.70 8.27
N ASP A 53 -8.55 6.40 9.30
CA ASP A 53 -7.28 7.12 9.28
C ASP A 53 -6.18 6.16 9.75
N VAL A 54 -5.35 5.70 8.83
CA VAL A 54 -4.27 4.75 9.15
C VAL A 54 -3.20 5.35 10.08
N SER A 55 -3.12 6.67 10.19
CA SER A 55 -2.20 7.37 11.07
C SER A 55 -2.70 7.50 12.52
N ASP A 56 -3.98 7.17 12.77
CA ASP A 56 -4.60 7.20 14.10
C ASP A 56 -4.82 5.78 14.64
N PRO A 57 -4.15 5.40 15.76
CA PRO A 57 -4.29 4.08 16.37
C PRO A 57 -5.73 3.72 16.75
N ALA A 58 -6.53 4.68 17.21
CA ALA A 58 -7.90 4.43 17.64
C ALA A 58 -8.80 4.15 16.42
N SER A 59 -8.65 4.91 15.34
CA SER A 59 -9.32 4.70 14.07
C SER A 59 -8.99 3.32 13.47
N VAL A 60 -7.70 2.96 13.45
CA VAL A 60 -7.24 1.64 12.98
C VAL A 60 -7.88 0.52 13.77
N HIS A 61 -7.81 0.58 15.10
CA HIS A 61 -8.39 -0.45 15.97
C HIS A 61 -9.90 -0.63 15.71
N SER A 62 -10.63 0.47 15.66
CA SER A 62 -12.09 0.47 15.42
C SER A 62 -12.44 -0.11 14.06
N ALA A 63 -11.76 0.30 12.98
CA ALA A 63 -12.02 -0.17 11.63
C ALA A 63 -11.70 -1.67 11.47
N VAL A 64 -10.58 -2.15 12.03
CA VAL A 64 -10.22 -3.57 12.02
C VAL A 64 -11.26 -4.39 12.79
N ALA A 65 -11.65 -3.96 14.00
CA ALA A 65 -12.66 -4.66 14.80
C ALA A 65 -14.01 -4.75 14.07
N ALA A 66 -14.46 -3.65 13.44
CA ALA A 66 -15.70 -3.63 12.65
C ALA A 66 -15.60 -4.59 11.45
N SER A 67 -14.49 -4.59 10.73
CA SER A 67 -14.29 -5.48 9.58
C SER A 67 -14.29 -6.95 9.99
N VAL A 68 -13.65 -7.29 11.11
CA VAL A 68 -13.64 -8.65 11.65
C VAL A 68 -15.05 -9.12 12.08
N LYS A 69 -15.81 -8.22 12.69
CA LYS A 69 -17.21 -8.52 13.09
C LYS A 69 -18.09 -8.86 11.89
N GLU A 70 -17.94 -8.16 10.76
CA GLU A 70 -18.82 -8.28 9.61
C GLU A 70 -18.33 -9.30 8.57
N LEU A 71 -17.03 -9.37 8.34
CA LEU A 71 -16.42 -10.20 7.30
C LEU A 71 -15.74 -11.47 7.85
N GLY A 72 -15.59 -11.56 9.17
CA GLY A 72 -14.81 -12.61 9.81
C GLY A 72 -13.31 -12.26 9.86
N ARG A 73 -12.51 -13.23 10.35
CA ARG A 73 -11.06 -13.02 10.51
C ARG A 73 -10.39 -12.81 9.16
N PRO A 74 -9.51 -11.79 9.05
CA PRO A 74 -8.73 -11.60 7.85
C PRO A 74 -7.67 -12.70 7.70
N SER A 75 -7.48 -13.18 6.47
CA SER A 75 -6.34 -14.02 6.07
C SER A 75 -5.25 -13.20 5.37
N VAL A 76 -5.62 -12.04 4.83
CA VAL A 76 -4.71 -11.16 4.09
C VAL A 76 -4.92 -9.71 4.52
N LEU A 77 -3.82 -9.00 4.75
CA LEU A 77 -3.77 -7.54 4.87
C LEU A 77 -2.99 -6.97 3.68
N VAL A 78 -3.57 -5.99 2.97
CA VAL A 78 -2.84 -5.19 1.98
C VAL A 78 -2.75 -3.75 2.48
N ASN A 79 -1.55 -3.29 2.80
CA ASN A 79 -1.25 -1.92 3.21
C ASN A 79 -0.95 -1.09 1.95
N CYS A 80 -1.99 -0.44 1.39
CA CYS A 80 -1.89 0.35 0.16
C CYS A 80 -2.13 1.85 0.38
N ALA A 81 -2.69 2.27 1.50
CA ALA A 81 -2.83 3.68 1.82
C ALA A 81 -1.49 4.40 1.78
N GLY A 82 -1.45 5.55 1.16
CA GLY A 82 -0.22 6.34 1.06
C GLY A 82 -0.44 7.69 0.43
N ILE A 83 0.41 8.64 0.81
CA ILE A 83 0.46 10.00 0.28
C ILE A 83 1.89 10.33 -0.13
N GLY A 84 2.06 11.34 -0.97
CA GLY A 84 3.36 11.82 -1.37
C GLY A 84 3.34 13.28 -1.78
N LYS A 85 4.52 13.92 -1.75
CA LYS A 85 4.73 15.30 -2.15
C LYS A 85 6.17 15.46 -2.62
N PHE A 86 6.37 16.15 -3.74
CA PHE A 86 7.68 16.65 -4.11
C PHE A 86 7.92 18.03 -3.50
N ALA A 87 9.12 18.23 -2.96
CA ALA A 87 9.63 19.52 -2.50
C ALA A 87 11.15 19.51 -2.47
N ASN A 88 11.78 20.66 -2.60
CA ASN A 88 13.18 20.82 -2.24
C ASN A 88 13.37 20.44 -0.78
N SER A 89 14.38 19.62 -0.45
CA SER A 89 14.54 19.08 0.90
C SER A 89 14.72 20.17 1.97
N HIS A 90 15.32 21.30 1.62
CA HIS A 90 15.51 22.44 2.53
C HIS A 90 14.24 23.29 2.73
N GLU A 91 13.21 23.10 1.90
CA GLU A 91 11.91 23.78 1.98
C GLU A 91 10.80 22.87 2.49
N MET A 92 11.07 21.57 2.66
CA MET A 92 10.08 20.61 3.17
C MET A 92 9.67 20.99 4.59
N SER A 93 8.38 21.27 4.80
CA SER A 93 7.88 21.55 6.14
C SER A 93 7.93 20.29 7.02
N PHE A 94 8.15 20.49 8.32
CA PHE A 94 8.11 19.38 9.26
C PHE A 94 6.71 18.73 9.34
N GLU A 95 5.68 19.50 9.07
CA GLU A 95 4.30 19.01 9.01
C GLU A 95 4.11 18.03 7.84
N ASP A 96 4.54 18.40 6.62
CA ASP A 96 4.47 17.53 5.45
C ASP A 96 5.33 16.26 5.64
N TRP A 97 6.55 16.43 6.15
CA TRP A 97 7.41 15.30 6.52
C TRP A 97 6.69 14.33 7.46
N SER A 98 6.21 14.85 8.59
CA SER A 98 5.58 14.06 9.65
C SER A 98 4.31 13.36 9.15
N ARG A 99 3.50 14.04 8.34
CA ARG A 99 2.29 13.49 7.74
C ARG A 99 2.59 12.35 6.77
N ILE A 100 3.62 12.49 5.92
CA ILE A 100 4.03 11.43 4.99
C ILE A 100 4.52 10.20 5.77
N ILE A 101 5.34 10.38 6.80
CA ILE A 101 5.80 9.29 7.66
C ILE A 101 4.63 8.65 8.40
N ALA A 102 3.75 9.45 9.00
CA ALA A 102 2.61 8.94 9.76
C ALA A 102 1.67 8.07 8.91
N VAL A 103 1.33 8.51 7.69
CA VAL A 103 0.44 7.74 6.82
C VAL A 103 1.15 6.52 6.23
N ASN A 104 2.31 6.71 5.60
CA ASN A 104 2.92 5.66 4.77
C ASN A 104 3.60 4.56 5.60
N LEU A 105 4.33 4.96 6.66
CA LEU A 105 5.14 4.02 7.45
C LEU A 105 4.44 3.64 8.75
N THR A 106 4.09 4.63 9.58
CA THR A 106 3.41 4.36 10.85
C THR A 106 2.07 3.70 10.61
N GLY A 107 1.30 4.14 9.61
CA GLY A 107 0.02 3.54 9.25
C GLY A 107 0.14 2.08 8.80
N SER A 108 1.16 1.74 8.02
CA SER A 108 1.44 0.34 7.65
C SER A 108 1.78 -0.52 8.88
N PHE A 109 2.53 0.04 9.83
CA PHE A 109 2.83 -0.63 11.10
C PHE A 109 1.57 -0.82 11.95
N LEU A 110 0.77 0.23 12.17
CA LEU A 110 -0.44 0.17 12.99
C LEU A 110 -1.47 -0.83 12.44
N MET A 111 -1.69 -0.83 11.13
CA MET A 111 -2.56 -1.80 10.48
C MET A 111 -2.04 -3.23 10.63
N SER A 112 -0.73 -3.44 10.46
CA SER A 112 -0.11 -4.75 10.67
C SER A 112 -0.26 -5.19 12.11
N GLN A 113 0.02 -4.32 13.08
CA GLN A 113 -0.13 -4.58 14.51
C GLN A 113 -1.57 -4.98 14.88
N ALA A 114 -2.57 -4.27 14.33
CA ALA A 114 -3.98 -4.54 14.62
C ALA A 114 -4.48 -5.85 14.00
N VAL A 115 -3.92 -6.28 12.86
CA VAL A 115 -4.35 -7.50 12.14
C VAL A 115 -3.57 -8.74 12.60
N LEU A 116 -2.31 -8.62 12.98
CA LEU A 116 -1.45 -9.74 13.40
C LEU A 116 -2.08 -10.68 14.43
N PRO A 117 -2.81 -10.22 15.49
CA PRO A 117 -3.45 -11.11 16.43
C PRO A 117 -4.46 -12.09 15.81
N TYR A 118 -5.05 -11.72 14.68
CA TYR A 118 -5.97 -12.58 13.94
C TYR A 118 -5.22 -13.56 13.05
N LEU A 119 -4.13 -13.11 12.38
CA LEU A 119 -3.29 -13.96 11.54
C LEU A 119 -2.54 -15.01 12.35
N LEU A 120 -2.17 -14.73 13.60
CA LEU A 120 -1.47 -15.66 14.49
C LEU A 120 -2.29 -16.94 14.82
N LYS A 121 -3.58 -16.94 14.54
CA LYS A 121 -4.45 -18.11 14.81
C LYS A 121 -4.36 -19.20 13.74
N ASP A 122 -4.30 -18.77 12.46
CA ASP A 122 -4.42 -19.71 11.34
C ASP A 122 -3.31 -19.48 10.28
N GLY A 123 -2.36 -18.60 10.56
CA GLY A 123 -1.43 -18.09 9.54
C GLY A 123 -2.06 -16.99 8.70
N GLY A 124 -1.33 -16.52 7.69
CA GLY A 124 -1.84 -15.49 6.77
C GLY A 124 -0.76 -14.72 6.03
N ASN A 125 -1.16 -13.59 5.47
CA ASN A 125 -0.27 -12.83 4.59
C ASN A 125 -0.46 -11.32 4.77
N ILE A 126 0.66 -10.59 4.77
CA ILE A 126 0.70 -9.13 4.72
C ILE A 126 1.42 -8.72 3.44
N VAL A 127 0.78 -7.90 2.62
CA VAL A 127 1.37 -7.28 1.44
C VAL A 127 1.45 -5.77 1.66
N ASN A 128 2.66 -5.26 1.74
CA ASN A 128 2.92 -3.84 1.88
C ASN A 128 3.17 -3.20 0.51
N ILE A 129 2.63 -2.02 0.27
CA ILE A 129 2.96 -1.26 -0.94
C ILE A 129 4.10 -0.29 -0.62
N ALA A 130 5.31 -0.72 -0.99
CA ALA A 130 6.50 0.11 -0.98
C ALA A 130 6.51 1.07 -2.19
N SER A 131 7.64 1.26 -2.82
CA SER A 131 7.85 2.01 -4.06
C SER A 131 9.30 1.77 -4.51
N ASN A 132 9.60 2.01 -5.78
CA ASN A 132 10.98 2.20 -6.24
C ASN A 132 11.69 3.31 -5.43
N ALA A 133 10.96 4.32 -4.93
CA ALA A 133 11.48 5.34 -4.02
C ALA A 133 11.99 4.79 -2.67
N GLY A 134 11.59 3.59 -2.29
CA GLY A 134 12.12 2.88 -1.13
C GLY A 134 13.38 2.06 -1.43
N LEU A 135 13.72 1.90 -2.70
CA LEU A 135 14.87 1.11 -3.19
C LEU A 135 16.00 1.98 -3.72
N MET A 136 15.67 3.20 -4.15
CA MET A 136 16.63 4.17 -4.68
C MET A 136 16.31 5.58 -4.19
N GLY A 137 17.30 6.48 -4.22
CA GLY A 137 17.07 7.90 -3.97
C GLY A 137 16.33 8.55 -5.13
N GLN A 138 15.27 9.28 -4.82
CA GLN A 138 14.56 10.11 -5.79
C GLN A 138 14.71 11.60 -5.42
N PRO A 139 15.09 12.47 -6.35
CA PRO A 139 15.20 13.91 -6.11
C PRO A 139 13.82 14.47 -5.72
N TYR A 140 13.81 15.49 -4.90
CA TYR A 140 12.62 16.20 -4.42
C TYR A 140 11.65 15.35 -3.57
N SER A 141 12.06 14.15 -3.14
CA SER A 141 11.18 13.15 -2.55
C SER A 141 11.68 12.59 -1.21
N ALA A 142 12.43 13.38 -0.43
CA ALA A 142 13.12 12.90 0.77
C ALA A 142 12.17 12.20 1.76
N ALA A 143 11.04 12.82 2.14
CA ALA A 143 10.09 12.24 3.07
C ALA A 143 9.44 10.95 2.52
N TYR A 144 9.10 10.95 1.23
CA TYR A 144 8.50 9.78 0.58
C TYR A 144 9.50 8.63 0.48
N CYS A 145 10.76 8.90 0.05
CA CYS A 145 11.83 7.90 0.04
C CYS A 145 12.07 7.31 1.44
N ALA A 146 12.17 8.16 2.47
CA ALA A 146 12.34 7.72 3.84
C ALA A 146 11.18 6.83 4.31
N SER A 147 9.93 7.23 4.02
CA SER A 147 8.75 6.45 4.40
C SER A 147 8.72 5.09 3.69
N LYS A 148 8.99 5.05 2.38
CA LYS A 148 8.93 3.81 1.58
C LYS A 148 10.15 2.90 1.83
N GLY A 149 11.33 3.47 2.12
CA GLY A 149 12.48 2.74 2.64
C GLY A 149 12.20 2.11 4.01
N GLY A 150 11.50 2.85 4.88
CA GLY A 150 10.98 2.32 6.15
C GLY A 150 10.03 1.14 5.96
N VAL A 151 9.09 1.22 5.01
CA VAL A 151 8.18 0.11 4.67
C VAL A 151 8.94 -1.12 4.17
N VAL A 152 10.01 -0.94 3.38
CA VAL A 152 10.88 -2.04 2.94
C VAL A 152 11.49 -2.77 4.13
N GLN A 153 12.06 -2.04 5.11
CA GLN A 153 12.66 -2.67 6.28
C GLN A 153 11.61 -3.20 7.27
N LEU A 154 10.48 -2.53 7.43
CA LEU A 154 9.34 -3.05 8.21
C LEU A 154 8.87 -4.40 7.66
N THR A 155 8.78 -4.53 6.33
CA THR A 155 8.42 -5.79 5.66
C THR A 155 9.36 -6.91 6.04
N ARG A 156 10.68 -6.68 5.98
CA ARG A 156 11.70 -7.69 6.32
C ARG A 156 11.67 -8.05 7.79
N ALA A 157 11.54 -7.05 8.68
CA ALA A 157 11.48 -7.29 10.11
C ALA A 157 10.28 -8.15 10.50
N LEU A 158 9.08 -7.81 10.00
CA LEU A 158 7.87 -8.61 10.27
C LEU A 158 7.95 -9.99 9.62
N ALA A 159 8.56 -10.12 8.43
CA ALA A 159 8.73 -11.41 7.79
C ALA A 159 9.61 -12.35 8.64
N ASP A 160 10.74 -11.86 9.14
CA ASP A 160 11.66 -12.63 9.98
C ASP A 160 11.02 -13.00 11.32
N GLU A 161 10.33 -12.05 11.97
CA GLU A 161 9.67 -12.27 13.26
C GLU A 161 8.55 -13.33 13.20
N TYR A 162 7.77 -13.36 12.10
CA TYR A 162 6.55 -14.18 12.02
C TYR A 162 6.66 -15.39 11.08
N ILE A 163 7.81 -15.66 10.45
CA ILE A 163 7.99 -16.79 9.53
C ILE A 163 7.62 -18.15 10.17
N ASN A 164 8.03 -18.37 11.42
CA ASN A 164 7.75 -19.59 12.17
C ASN A 164 6.31 -19.66 12.72
N ARG A 165 5.50 -18.63 12.45
CA ARG A 165 4.10 -18.55 12.86
C ARG A 165 3.14 -18.70 11.68
N GLY A 166 3.68 -19.10 10.51
CA GLY A 166 2.89 -19.30 9.29
C GLY A 166 2.38 -18.01 8.66
N ILE A 167 3.01 -16.86 8.99
CA ILE A 167 2.63 -15.56 8.42
C ILE A 167 3.72 -15.13 7.44
N ARG A 168 3.33 -14.85 6.21
CA ARG A 168 4.20 -14.29 5.18
C ARG A 168 4.05 -12.76 5.15
N VAL A 169 5.14 -12.05 4.95
CA VAL A 169 5.11 -10.60 4.81
C VAL A 169 6.00 -10.22 3.63
N ASN A 170 5.42 -9.61 2.61
CA ASN A 170 6.13 -9.19 1.40
C ASN A 170 5.77 -7.74 1.05
N ALA A 171 6.57 -7.13 0.18
CA ALA A 171 6.23 -5.84 -0.38
C ALA A 171 6.27 -5.85 -1.91
N VAL A 172 5.37 -5.10 -2.52
CA VAL A 172 5.43 -4.71 -3.93
C VAL A 172 5.98 -3.29 -3.99
N ALA A 173 6.95 -3.06 -4.86
CA ALA A 173 7.62 -1.78 -5.06
C ALA A 173 7.36 -1.26 -6.49
N PRO A 174 6.25 -0.54 -6.71
CA PRO A 174 5.93 -0.01 -8.02
C PRO A 174 6.81 1.18 -8.41
N GLY A 175 6.92 1.41 -9.72
CA GLY A 175 7.30 2.68 -10.32
C GLY A 175 6.13 3.67 -10.41
N GLY A 176 6.11 4.48 -11.46
CA GLY A 176 4.99 5.38 -11.74
C GLY A 176 3.73 4.60 -12.10
N ILE A 177 2.61 4.96 -11.48
CA ILE A 177 1.29 4.37 -11.76
C ILE A 177 0.32 5.49 -12.10
N ALA A 178 -0.51 5.32 -13.13
CA ALA A 178 -1.54 6.26 -13.55
C ALA A 178 -2.68 6.36 -12.52
N THR A 179 -2.46 7.09 -11.41
CA THR A 179 -3.37 7.21 -10.27
C THR A 179 -3.52 8.67 -9.83
N PRO A 180 -4.57 9.01 -9.05
CA PRO A 180 -4.71 10.33 -8.45
C PRO A 180 -3.51 10.72 -7.57
N LEU A 181 -2.85 9.79 -6.91
CA LEU A 181 -1.65 10.06 -6.11
C LEU A 181 -0.53 10.67 -6.95
N GLN A 182 -0.35 10.23 -8.19
CA GLN A 182 0.67 10.78 -9.09
C GLN A 182 0.44 12.27 -9.36
N GLN A 183 -0.79 12.73 -9.39
CA GLN A 183 -1.13 14.15 -9.60
C GLN A 183 -0.73 15.05 -8.42
N ALA A 184 -0.54 14.47 -7.23
CA ALA A 184 -0.06 15.17 -6.04
C ALA A 184 1.46 15.43 -6.09
N PHE A 185 2.21 14.71 -6.92
CA PHE A 185 3.64 14.89 -7.10
C PHE A 185 3.95 16.03 -8.08
N ARG A 186 3.71 17.27 -7.62
CA ARG A 186 4.06 18.48 -8.38
C ARG A 186 5.51 18.84 -8.14
N LEU A 187 6.30 18.93 -9.21
CA LEU A 187 7.70 19.32 -9.13
C LEU A 187 7.86 20.76 -8.64
N PRO A 188 8.92 21.06 -7.86
CA PRO A 188 9.33 22.43 -7.59
C PRO A 188 9.53 23.25 -8.89
N GLN A 189 9.33 24.57 -8.82
CA GLN A 189 9.47 25.43 -10.02
C GLN A 189 10.89 25.45 -10.56
N ASP A 190 11.88 25.30 -9.70
CA ASP A 190 13.32 25.28 -9.98
C ASP A 190 13.89 23.85 -10.14
N ALA A 191 13.03 22.85 -10.33
CA ALA A 191 13.47 21.47 -10.45
C ALA A 191 14.40 21.25 -11.66
N ASP A 192 15.56 20.59 -11.41
CA ASP A 192 16.54 20.29 -12.47
C ASP A 192 15.98 19.24 -13.44
N PRO A 193 15.88 19.55 -14.75
CA PRO A 193 15.41 18.60 -15.75
C PRO A 193 16.24 17.32 -15.84
N LYS A 194 17.55 17.39 -15.52
CA LYS A 194 18.42 16.19 -15.50
C LYS A 194 18.07 15.26 -14.33
N ALA A 195 17.70 15.85 -13.19
CA ALA A 195 17.27 15.07 -12.03
C ALA A 195 15.90 14.41 -12.28
N ILE A 196 14.98 15.13 -12.96
CA ILE A 196 13.64 14.62 -13.29
C ILE A 196 13.70 13.38 -14.19
N ARG A 197 14.65 13.30 -15.12
CA ARG A 197 14.81 12.13 -15.99
C ARG A 197 14.98 10.83 -15.22
N LYS A 198 15.58 10.88 -14.02
CA LYS A 198 15.74 9.73 -13.14
C LYS A 198 14.43 9.24 -12.50
N LEU A 199 13.34 9.99 -12.65
CA LEU A 199 12.01 9.62 -12.14
C LEU A 199 11.16 8.93 -13.22
N MET A 200 11.62 8.88 -14.46
CA MET A 200 10.87 8.39 -15.61
C MET A 200 11.23 6.93 -15.89
N SER A 201 10.26 6.04 -15.74
CA SER A 201 10.43 4.65 -16.14
C SER A 201 10.59 4.53 -17.67
N PRO A 202 11.52 3.69 -18.17
CA PRO A 202 11.63 3.37 -19.60
C PRO A 202 10.34 2.90 -20.24
N LEU A 203 9.48 2.17 -19.53
CA LEU A 203 8.20 1.69 -20.02
C LEU A 203 7.02 2.64 -19.73
N GLY A 204 7.29 3.85 -19.19
CA GLY A 204 6.27 4.80 -18.78
C GLY A 204 5.54 4.39 -17.49
N ASN A 205 4.32 4.87 -17.31
CA ASN A 205 3.51 4.57 -16.13
C ASN A 205 2.68 3.30 -16.34
N ALA A 206 2.68 2.43 -15.34
CA ALA A 206 1.77 1.28 -15.33
C ALA A 206 0.32 1.71 -15.11
N GLN A 207 -0.62 0.91 -15.57
CA GLN A 207 -2.02 1.00 -15.13
C GLN A 207 -2.17 0.35 -13.75
N PRO A 208 -3.08 0.84 -12.90
CA PRO A 208 -3.30 0.25 -11.57
C PRO A 208 -3.57 -1.25 -11.61
N GLU A 209 -4.26 -1.73 -12.63
CA GLU A 209 -4.63 -3.14 -12.83
C GLU A 209 -3.40 -4.05 -13.05
N GLU A 210 -2.35 -3.54 -13.69
CA GLU A 210 -1.12 -4.30 -13.92
C GLU A 210 -0.40 -4.56 -12.59
N VAL A 211 -0.35 -3.55 -11.72
CA VAL A 211 0.25 -3.70 -10.38
C VAL A 211 -0.66 -4.51 -9.45
N ALA A 212 -1.99 -4.36 -9.57
CA ALA A 212 -2.97 -5.12 -8.80
C ALA A 212 -2.86 -6.63 -9.08
N ALA A 213 -2.53 -7.03 -10.31
CA ALA A 213 -2.29 -8.42 -10.67
C ALA A 213 -1.12 -9.03 -9.88
N LEU A 214 0.00 -8.30 -9.75
CA LEU A 214 1.13 -8.74 -8.96
C LEU A 214 0.79 -8.79 -7.46
N ILE A 215 0.04 -7.80 -6.95
CA ILE A 215 -0.40 -7.80 -5.55
C ILE A 215 -1.28 -9.02 -5.26
N ALA A 216 -2.20 -9.36 -6.16
CA ALA A 216 -3.06 -10.55 -6.02
C ALA A 216 -2.22 -11.83 -5.98
N PHE A 217 -1.25 -11.99 -6.88
CA PHE A 217 -0.31 -13.12 -6.84
C PHE A 217 0.45 -13.20 -5.51
N VAL A 218 1.07 -12.10 -5.06
CA VAL A 218 1.82 -12.08 -3.79
C VAL A 218 0.90 -12.36 -2.58
N ALA A 219 -0.37 -11.95 -2.67
CA ALA A 219 -1.37 -12.20 -1.64
C ALA A 219 -1.89 -13.65 -1.63
N SER A 220 -1.76 -14.38 -2.71
CA SER A 220 -2.30 -15.75 -2.88
C SER A 220 -1.37 -16.85 -2.34
N ASP A 221 -1.87 -18.07 -2.32
CA ASP A 221 -1.11 -19.27 -1.97
C ASP A 221 -0.11 -19.69 -3.07
N GLU A 222 -0.24 -19.18 -4.29
CA GLU A 222 0.75 -19.38 -5.35
C GLU A 222 2.12 -18.80 -4.95
N ALA A 223 2.13 -17.74 -4.15
CA ALA A 223 3.32 -17.13 -3.58
C ALA A 223 3.75 -17.73 -2.22
N ARG A 224 3.32 -18.93 -1.87
CA ARG A 224 3.55 -19.56 -0.53
C ARG A 224 5.02 -19.65 -0.13
N TYR A 225 5.94 -19.65 -1.09
CA TYR A 225 7.39 -19.74 -0.84
C TYR A 225 8.06 -18.35 -0.77
N MET A 226 7.27 -17.27 -0.76
CA MET A 226 7.77 -15.89 -0.69
C MET A 226 7.45 -15.29 0.68
N THR A 227 8.50 -14.88 1.41
CA THR A 227 8.40 -14.00 2.58
C THR A 227 9.66 -13.12 2.68
N GLY A 228 9.53 -11.90 3.17
CA GLY A 228 10.61 -10.90 3.22
C GLY A 228 11.00 -10.32 1.85
N SER A 229 10.32 -10.70 0.79
CA SER A 229 10.63 -10.28 -0.57
C SER A 229 10.11 -8.88 -0.85
N ILE A 230 10.91 -8.11 -1.61
CA ILE A 230 10.54 -6.79 -2.14
C ILE A 230 10.52 -6.93 -3.66
N VAL A 231 9.33 -6.99 -4.23
CA VAL A 231 9.14 -7.28 -5.66
C VAL A 231 8.95 -5.97 -6.42
N SER A 232 9.92 -5.59 -7.24
CA SER A 232 9.84 -4.41 -8.11
C SER A 232 8.91 -4.66 -9.29
N ILE A 233 8.09 -3.65 -9.60
CA ILE A 233 7.28 -3.54 -10.81
C ILE A 233 7.31 -2.07 -11.25
N ASP A 234 8.41 -1.64 -11.85
CA ASP A 234 8.75 -0.23 -12.03
C ASP A 234 9.12 0.12 -13.48
N GLY A 235 8.85 -0.81 -14.41
CA GLY A 235 9.13 -0.59 -15.83
C GLY A 235 10.60 -0.38 -16.15
N GLY A 236 11.51 -0.98 -15.35
CA GLY A 236 12.94 -0.91 -15.56
C GLY A 236 13.61 0.33 -14.96
N LEU A 237 12.96 1.03 -14.03
CA LEU A 237 13.54 2.26 -13.46
C LEU A 237 14.71 1.98 -12.51
N THR A 238 14.72 0.83 -11.83
CA THR A 238 15.76 0.48 -10.84
C THR A 238 16.85 -0.47 -11.34
N ILE A 239 16.92 -0.71 -12.65
CA ILE A 239 17.98 -1.50 -13.29
C ILE A 239 19.19 -0.66 -13.70
#